data_e6eabe28e8b13f9214a5f09c07e27de8
#
_entry.id   e6eabe28e8b13f9214a5f09c07e27de8
#
_cell.length_a   1.000
_cell.length_b   1.000
_cell.length_c   1.000
_cell.angle_alpha   90.00
_cell.angle_beta   90.00
_cell.angle_gamma   90.00
#
_symmetry.space_group_name_H-M   'P 1'
#
loop_
_entity.id
_entity.type
_entity.pdbx_description
1 polymer ?
#
loop_
_entity_poly.entity_id
_entity_poly.type
_entity_poly.pdbx_seq_one_letter_code
_entity_poly.pdbx_strand_id
1 'polypeptide(L)'
;MPSIDLTGKAAVVTGGGRGLGLAYAHALAAHGASVVVNDMDEAVAGQAVKSITEAGGTAVDEVVAVGTTEAAERLVNRAVEAFGRLDILVTNAGILRDKVLWKMTDDDFDAVITTHLKGTFTCARAAAVRMREQGEGGSLILVGSPAGQRGNFGQTNYAAAKAGIAAMARTWSMELGRANITVNAIVPVAATAMTETIPAFAPYIEAMRNGEPLPDVLRKGEGFGTPEDCAALVPFLASAAARTVTGQCIGIGGDKVALWSHPQEISTAYADGGWTPDTLADAWPASVGAELQTVGIPAPKLPEA
;
A
#
# COMPACT_ATOMS: atom_id res chain seq x y z
N MET A 1 20.61 -18.36 6.66
CA MET A 1 20.25 -17.09 5.98
C MET A 1 20.24 -16.02 7.06
N PRO A 2 20.65 -14.78 6.82
CA PRO A 2 20.50 -13.74 7.83
C PRO A 2 19.01 -13.56 8.13
N SER A 3 18.64 -13.64 9.41
CA SER A 3 17.28 -13.34 9.86
C SER A 3 17.03 -11.84 9.77
N ILE A 4 15.83 -11.43 9.36
CA ILE A 4 15.41 -10.04 9.47
C ILE A 4 15.35 -9.68 10.96
N ASP A 5 16.08 -8.63 11.34
CA ASP A 5 16.12 -8.13 12.72
C ASP A 5 15.82 -6.62 12.71
N LEU A 6 14.76 -6.25 13.43
CA LEU A 6 14.30 -4.86 13.60
C LEU A 6 14.38 -4.43 15.08
N THR A 7 15.14 -5.16 15.90
CA THR A 7 15.35 -4.83 17.31
C THR A 7 15.85 -3.38 17.47
N GLY A 8 15.21 -2.64 18.36
CA GLY A 8 15.51 -1.22 18.60
C GLY A 8 14.93 -0.26 17.55
N LYS A 9 14.16 -0.74 16.58
CA LYS A 9 13.44 0.10 15.61
C LYS A 9 12.02 0.40 16.08
N ALA A 10 11.54 1.59 15.76
CA ALA A 10 10.17 2.03 16.04
C ALA A 10 9.38 2.21 14.74
N ALA A 11 8.16 1.70 14.72
CA ALA A 11 7.26 1.73 13.58
C ALA A 11 5.94 2.41 13.91
N VAL A 12 5.35 3.08 12.93
CA VAL A 12 3.95 3.52 12.92
C VAL A 12 3.21 2.79 11.80
N VAL A 13 2.07 2.18 12.12
CA VAL A 13 1.18 1.55 11.13
C VAL A 13 -0.19 2.23 11.19
N THR A 14 -0.56 2.95 10.13
CA THR A 14 -1.89 3.59 10.07
C THR A 14 -2.96 2.59 9.64
N GLY A 15 -4.17 2.67 10.25
CA GLY A 15 -5.19 1.65 10.07
C GLY A 15 -4.69 0.27 10.49
N GLY A 16 -3.89 0.23 11.57
CA GLY A 16 -3.20 -0.96 12.08
C GLY A 16 -4.07 -1.87 12.94
N GLY A 17 -5.32 -1.49 13.20
CA GLY A 17 -6.18 -2.22 14.14
C GLY A 17 -6.80 -3.51 13.59
N ARG A 18 -6.84 -3.70 12.26
CA ARG A 18 -7.45 -4.88 11.62
C ARG A 18 -6.88 -5.17 10.24
N GLY A 19 -7.20 -6.35 9.71
CA GLY A 19 -6.87 -6.77 8.33
C GLY A 19 -5.37 -6.65 8.01
N LEU A 20 -5.05 -6.09 6.85
CA LEU A 20 -3.67 -5.91 6.40
C LEU A 20 -2.81 -5.12 7.40
N GLY A 21 -3.36 -4.02 7.92
CA GLY A 21 -2.63 -3.18 8.89
C GLY A 21 -2.23 -3.93 10.15
N LEU A 22 -3.14 -4.75 10.69
CA LEU A 22 -2.86 -5.59 11.85
C LEU A 22 -1.80 -6.66 11.53
N ALA A 23 -1.89 -7.30 10.38
CA ALA A 23 -0.90 -8.26 9.94
C ALA A 23 0.50 -7.62 9.78
N TYR A 24 0.57 -6.41 9.25
CA TYR A 24 1.82 -5.65 9.16
C TYR A 24 2.39 -5.31 10.54
N ALA A 25 1.53 -4.87 11.47
CA ALA A 25 1.95 -4.55 12.83
C ALA A 25 2.48 -5.78 13.58
N HIS A 26 1.79 -6.92 13.47
CA HIS A 26 2.28 -8.20 14.01
C HIS A 26 3.61 -8.62 13.39
N ALA A 27 3.74 -8.53 12.06
CA ALA A 27 4.97 -8.93 11.37
C ALA A 27 6.17 -8.06 11.79
N LEU A 28 5.98 -6.75 11.93
CA LEU A 28 7.02 -5.85 12.43
C LEU A 28 7.42 -6.17 13.87
N ALA A 29 6.43 -6.38 14.75
CA ALA A 29 6.66 -6.71 16.15
C ALA A 29 7.35 -8.08 16.32
N ALA A 30 6.96 -9.08 15.55
CA ALA A 30 7.58 -10.41 15.54
C ALA A 30 9.06 -10.39 15.12
N HIS A 31 9.49 -9.34 14.38
CA HIS A 31 10.89 -9.12 14.01
C HIS A 31 11.62 -8.14 14.94
N GLY A 32 11.03 -7.78 16.08
CA GLY A 32 11.66 -6.99 17.13
C GLY A 32 11.40 -5.48 17.09
N ALA A 33 10.59 -4.97 16.16
CA ALA A 33 10.22 -3.56 16.14
C ALA A 33 9.19 -3.25 17.24
N SER A 34 9.28 -2.05 17.83
CA SER A 34 8.22 -1.46 18.66
C SER A 34 7.21 -0.74 17.77
N VAL A 35 5.90 -0.96 17.94
CA VAL A 35 4.87 -0.54 16.98
C VAL A 35 3.86 0.40 17.60
N VAL A 36 3.65 1.56 16.99
CA VAL A 36 2.45 2.39 17.20
C VAL A 36 1.36 1.89 16.26
N VAL A 37 0.30 1.35 16.82
CA VAL A 37 -0.90 0.94 16.10
C VAL A 37 -1.86 2.11 16.05
N ASN A 38 -2.08 2.68 14.87
CA ASN A 38 -3.10 3.70 14.70
C ASN A 38 -4.38 3.11 14.13
N ASP A 39 -5.49 3.47 14.73
CA ASP A 39 -6.84 3.33 14.17
C ASP A 39 -7.69 4.51 14.64
N MET A 40 -8.83 4.76 13.98
CA MET A 40 -9.79 5.76 14.44
C MET A 40 -10.78 5.20 15.49
N ASP A 41 -10.82 3.89 15.66
CA ASP A 41 -11.64 3.16 16.62
C ASP A 41 -10.76 2.69 17.78
N GLU A 42 -11.02 3.24 18.98
CA GLU A 42 -10.26 2.95 20.19
C GLU A 42 -10.29 1.47 20.59
N ALA A 43 -11.46 0.83 20.48
CA ALA A 43 -11.59 -0.57 20.84
C ALA A 43 -10.78 -1.47 19.89
N VAL A 44 -10.79 -1.14 18.61
CA VAL A 44 -10.03 -1.87 17.56
C VAL A 44 -8.53 -1.68 17.76
N ALA A 45 -8.06 -0.46 18.01
CA ALA A 45 -6.66 -0.17 18.29
C ALA A 45 -6.17 -0.89 19.57
N GLY A 46 -6.95 -0.82 20.66
CA GLY A 46 -6.61 -1.48 21.92
C GLY A 46 -6.55 -3.01 21.82
N GLN A 47 -7.46 -3.63 21.04
CA GLN A 47 -7.42 -5.07 20.78
C GLN A 47 -6.18 -5.49 19.99
N ALA A 48 -5.79 -4.69 19.00
CA ALA A 48 -4.59 -4.93 18.22
C ALA A 48 -3.33 -4.84 19.09
N VAL A 49 -3.19 -3.81 19.90
CA VAL A 49 -2.08 -3.68 20.86
C VAL A 49 -2.03 -4.88 21.81
N LYS A 50 -3.18 -5.27 22.35
CA LYS A 50 -3.28 -6.44 23.24
C LYS A 50 -2.80 -7.72 22.53
N SER A 51 -3.26 -7.97 21.30
CA SER A 51 -2.88 -9.16 20.55
C SER A 51 -1.38 -9.22 20.23
N ILE A 52 -0.76 -8.07 19.92
CA ILE A 52 0.68 -7.97 19.67
C ILE A 52 1.48 -8.22 20.96
N THR A 53 1.04 -7.66 22.08
CA THR A 53 1.74 -7.82 23.37
C THR A 53 1.58 -9.24 23.94
N GLU A 54 0.43 -9.87 23.78
CA GLU A 54 0.22 -11.28 24.12
C GLU A 54 1.10 -12.23 23.27
N ALA A 55 1.43 -11.84 22.04
CA ALA A 55 2.39 -12.55 21.19
C ALA A 55 3.87 -12.24 21.53
N GLY A 56 4.13 -11.45 22.57
CA GLY A 56 5.49 -11.09 23.02
C GLY A 56 6.11 -9.89 22.34
N GLY A 57 5.36 -9.18 21.49
CA GLY A 57 5.78 -7.94 20.85
C GLY A 57 5.62 -6.71 21.74
N THR A 58 6.10 -5.56 21.27
CA THR A 58 5.95 -4.26 21.93
C THR A 58 5.07 -3.36 21.07
N ALA A 59 3.95 -2.91 21.62
CA ALA A 59 3.03 -2.00 20.91
C ALA A 59 2.35 -1.01 21.85
N VAL A 60 2.00 0.14 21.29
CA VAL A 60 1.10 1.14 21.88
C VAL A 60 0.11 1.61 20.81
N ASP A 61 -0.99 2.18 21.21
CA ASP A 61 -1.97 2.76 20.29
C ASP A 61 -1.84 4.28 20.17
N GLU A 62 -2.36 4.82 19.07
CA GLU A 62 -2.70 6.22 18.87
C GLU A 62 -4.03 6.33 18.13
N VAL A 63 -5.06 6.81 18.81
CA VAL A 63 -6.43 6.89 18.27
C VAL A 63 -6.65 8.24 17.61
N VAL A 64 -6.57 8.24 16.28
CA VAL A 64 -6.79 9.45 15.48
C VAL A 64 -7.12 9.09 14.02
N ALA A 65 -8.02 9.85 13.38
CA ALA A 65 -8.26 9.74 11.94
C ALA A 65 -7.13 10.43 11.17
N VAL A 66 -6.54 9.73 10.19
CA VAL A 66 -5.49 10.29 9.32
C VAL A 66 -6.10 11.31 8.32
N GLY A 67 -5.23 12.11 7.69
CA GLY A 67 -5.61 13.08 6.64
C GLY A 67 -5.32 14.54 7.00
N THR A 68 -4.88 14.82 8.22
CA THR A 68 -4.47 16.15 8.66
C THR A 68 -3.00 16.16 9.11
N THR A 69 -2.39 17.34 9.13
CA THR A 69 -1.03 17.54 9.65
C THR A 69 -0.97 17.21 11.14
N GLU A 70 -1.95 17.68 11.89
CA GLU A 70 -2.05 17.46 13.34
C GLU A 70 -2.10 15.96 13.68
N ALA A 71 -2.94 15.19 12.98
CA ALA A 71 -2.99 13.74 13.18
C ALA A 71 -1.64 13.07 12.88
N ALA A 72 -0.97 13.49 11.82
CA ALA A 72 0.34 12.96 11.45
C ALA A 72 1.42 13.27 12.50
N GLU A 73 1.42 14.48 13.03
CA GLU A 73 2.32 14.90 14.10
C GLU A 73 2.08 14.11 15.39
N ARG A 74 0.81 13.88 15.77
CA ARG A 74 0.45 13.02 16.91
C ARG A 74 1.04 11.62 16.78
N LEU A 75 0.92 11.00 15.59
CA LEU A 75 1.45 9.66 15.34
C LEU A 75 2.98 9.60 15.49
N VAL A 76 3.69 10.58 14.94
CA VAL A 76 5.15 10.67 15.05
C VAL A 76 5.57 10.91 16.50
N ASN A 77 4.91 11.85 17.19
CA ASN A 77 5.19 12.17 18.60
C ASN A 77 4.93 10.95 19.48
N ARG A 78 3.86 10.20 19.24
CA ARG A 78 3.56 8.98 19.97
C ARG A 78 4.69 7.95 19.88
N ALA A 79 5.27 7.75 18.69
CA ALA A 79 6.42 6.86 18.50
C ALA A 79 7.66 7.37 19.27
N VAL A 80 7.90 8.67 19.22
CA VAL A 80 9.04 9.29 19.93
C VAL A 80 8.87 9.23 21.43
N GLU A 81 7.69 9.52 21.95
CA GLU A 81 7.39 9.46 23.39
C GLU A 81 7.48 8.04 23.94
N ALA A 82 6.94 7.07 23.21
CA ALA A 82 6.93 5.68 23.67
C ALA A 82 8.27 4.95 23.46
N PHE A 83 8.99 5.25 22.36
CA PHE A 83 10.12 4.44 21.90
C PHE A 83 11.40 5.27 21.63
N GLY A 84 11.36 6.59 21.78
CA GLY A 84 12.50 7.50 21.59
C GLY A 84 12.81 7.84 20.14
N ARG A 85 12.19 7.16 19.15
CA ARG A 85 12.55 7.26 17.72
C ARG A 85 11.39 6.90 16.79
N LEU A 86 11.59 7.16 15.49
CA LEU A 86 10.75 6.62 14.41
C LEU A 86 11.65 6.18 13.25
N ASP A 87 11.54 4.92 12.83
CA ASP A 87 12.34 4.34 11.74
C ASP A 87 11.49 3.83 10.57
N ILE A 88 10.26 3.45 10.83
CA ILE A 88 9.39 2.78 9.87
C ILE A 88 8.02 3.43 9.90
N LEU A 89 7.52 3.81 8.73
CA LEU A 89 6.11 4.21 8.57
C LEU A 89 5.44 3.33 7.54
N VAL A 90 4.29 2.76 7.92
CA VAL A 90 3.39 2.05 7.00
C VAL A 90 2.09 2.83 6.87
N THR A 91 1.81 3.40 5.69
CA THR A 91 0.56 4.14 5.44
C THR A 91 -0.49 3.22 4.83
N ASN A 92 -1.24 2.54 5.71
CA ASN A 92 -2.23 1.53 5.33
C ASN A 92 -3.69 2.00 5.47
N ALA A 93 -3.98 2.97 6.32
CA ALA A 93 -5.35 3.45 6.56
C ALA A 93 -6.13 3.72 5.27
N GLY A 94 -7.37 3.27 5.22
CA GLY A 94 -8.17 3.40 4.00
C GLY A 94 -9.65 3.07 4.16
N ILE A 95 -10.46 3.62 3.25
CA ILE A 95 -11.89 3.41 3.14
C ILE A 95 -12.29 3.20 1.69
N LEU A 96 -13.46 2.61 1.46
CA LEU A 96 -14.08 2.54 0.13
C LEU A 96 -15.37 3.36 0.08
N ARG A 97 -15.59 4.03 -1.05
CA ARG A 97 -16.83 4.71 -1.43
C ARG A 97 -17.04 4.49 -2.93
N ASP A 98 -17.20 3.20 -3.30
CA ASP A 98 -17.26 2.76 -4.69
C ASP A 98 -18.58 3.17 -5.34
N LYS A 99 -18.49 3.95 -6.40
CA LYS A 99 -19.60 4.37 -7.25
C LYS A 99 -19.09 4.64 -8.67
N VAL A 100 -19.93 4.37 -9.67
CA VAL A 100 -19.64 4.79 -11.04
C VAL A 100 -19.57 6.32 -11.12
N LEU A 101 -18.75 6.85 -12.04
CA LEU A 101 -18.42 8.26 -12.16
C LEU A 101 -19.65 9.19 -12.06
N TRP A 102 -20.73 8.89 -12.77
CA TRP A 102 -21.93 9.74 -12.81
C TRP A 102 -22.85 9.62 -11.58
N LYS A 103 -22.50 8.78 -10.60
CA LYS A 103 -23.20 8.63 -9.31
C LYS A 103 -22.31 8.97 -8.11
N MET A 104 -21.02 9.16 -8.32
CA MET A 104 -20.07 9.51 -7.27
C MET A 104 -20.31 10.96 -6.83
N THR A 105 -20.47 11.19 -5.54
CA THR A 105 -20.60 12.53 -4.97
C THR A 105 -19.22 13.09 -4.62
N ASP A 106 -19.14 14.42 -4.45
CA ASP A 106 -17.92 15.09 -3.98
C ASP A 106 -17.49 14.55 -2.61
N ASP A 107 -18.46 14.30 -1.70
CA ASP A 107 -18.18 13.70 -0.38
C ASP A 107 -17.58 12.28 -0.50
N ASP A 108 -18.07 11.45 -1.44
CA ASP A 108 -17.48 10.12 -1.68
C ASP A 108 -16.05 10.24 -2.21
N PHE A 109 -15.79 11.21 -3.07
CA PHE A 109 -14.48 11.47 -3.63
C PHE A 109 -13.53 12.00 -2.55
N ASP A 110 -13.92 13.07 -1.86
CA ASP A 110 -13.10 13.76 -0.88
C ASP A 110 -12.75 12.88 0.33
N ALA A 111 -13.68 12.06 0.81
CA ALA A 111 -13.43 11.14 1.91
C ALA A 111 -12.33 10.14 1.57
N VAL A 112 -12.34 9.56 0.35
CA VAL A 112 -11.34 8.59 -0.10
C VAL A 112 -9.99 9.27 -0.35
N ILE A 113 -9.98 10.43 -1.02
CA ILE A 113 -8.75 11.20 -1.27
C ILE A 113 -8.13 11.66 0.05
N THR A 114 -8.93 12.13 0.99
CA THR A 114 -8.45 12.60 2.31
C THR A 114 -7.81 11.46 3.09
N THR A 115 -8.46 10.32 3.15
CA THR A 115 -7.95 9.19 3.94
C THR A 115 -6.72 8.56 3.29
N HIS A 116 -6.80 8.22 2.00
CA HIS A 116 -5.72 7.49 1.32
C HIS A 116 -4.57 8.40 0.89
N LEU A 117 -4.85 9.41 0.05
CA LEU A 117 -3.80 10.19 -0.61
C LEU A 117 -3.24 11.25 0.35
N LYS A 118 -4.11 12.08 0.91
CA LYS A 118 -3.70 13.13 1.84
C LYS A 118 -3.18 12.53 3.16
N GLY A 119 -3.80 11.44 3.66
CA GLY A 119 -3.34 10.72 4.85
C GLY A 119 -1.93 10.15 4.66
N THR A 120 -1.67 9.50 3.51
CA THR A 120 -0.32 9.05 3.17
C THR A 120 0.66 10.22 3.09
N PHE A 121 0.30 11.32 2.42
CA PHE A 121 1.16 12.49 2.29
C PHE A 121 1.50 13.12 3.65
N THR A 122 0.50 13.39 4.49
CA THR A 122 0.73 14.07 5.77
C THR A 122 1.57 13.22 6.72
N CYS A 123 1.27 11.92 6.84
CA CYS A 123 2.02 11.00 7.68
C CYS A 123 3.46 10.81 7.18
N ALA A 124 3.66 10.61 5.87
CA ALA A 124 4.99 10.45 5.29
C ALA A 124 5.84 11.71 5.44
N ARG A 125 5.26 12.90 5.27
CA ARG A 125 5.95 14.18 5.49
C ARG A 125 6.43 14.33 6.93
N ALA A 126 5.56 14.08 7.91
CA ALA A 126 5.91 14.16 9.33
C ALA A 126 7.01 13.14 9.70
N ALA A 127 6.87 11.90 9.23
CA ALA A 127 7.87 10.85 9.44
C ALA A 127 9.21 11.19 8.78
N ALA A 128 9.20 11.71 7.54
CA ALA A 128 10.42 12.08 6.82
C ALA A 128 11.17 13.22 7.53
N VAL A 129 10.47 14.23 8.06
CA VAL A 129 11.09 15.29 8.87
C VAL A 129 11.79 14.67 10.07
N ARG A 130 11.10 13.84 10.84
CA ARG A 130 11.66 13.20 12.04
C ARG A 130 12.84 12.28 11.71
N MET A 131 12.73 11.43 10.70
CA MET A 131 13.82 10.51 10.28
C MET A 131 15.06 11.28 9.82
N ARG A 132 14.88 12.42 9.11
CA ARG A 132 16.00 13.29 8.70
C ARG A 132 16.68 13.95 9.90
N GLU A 133 15.92 14.39 10.89
CA GLU A 133 16.47 14.95 12.14
C GLU A 133 17.25 13.91 12.94
N GLN A 134 16.80 12.67 12.96
CA GLN A 134 17.51 11.55 13.59
C GLN A 134 18.84 11.22 12.89
N GLY A 135 18.93 11.41 11.57
CA GLY A 135 20.13 11.14 10.78
C GLY A 135 20.48 9.67 10.55
N GLU A 136 19.62 8.74 10.95
CA GLU A 136 19.85 7.29 10.86
C GLU A 136 19.14 6.59 9.69
N GLY A 137 18.50 7.37 8.82
CA GLY A 137 17.67 6.86 7.73
C GLY A 137 16.32 6.38 8.20
N GLY A 138 15.65 5.56 7.38
CA GLY A 138 14.33 5.03 7.67
C GLY A 138 13.69 4.34 6.47
N SER A 139 12.45 3.89 6.65
CA SER A 139 11.66 3.24 5.58
C SER A 139 10.22 3.75 5.58
N LEU A 140 9.79 4.31 4.45
CA LEU A 140 8.39 4.68 4.18
C LEU A 140 7.78 3.60 3.28
N ILE A 141 6.80 2.87 3.79
CA ILE A 141 6.11 1.78 3.10
C ILE A 141 4.67 2.21 2.86
N LEU A 142 4.36 2.50 1.60
CA LEU A 142 3.09 3.08 1.19
C LEU A 142 2.18 1.98 0.63
N VAL A 143 0.94 1.88 1.12
CA VAL A 143 0.02 0.83 0.63
C VAL A 143 -0.72 1.30 -0.60
N GLY A 144 -0.29 0.79 -1.75
CA GLY A 144 -0.90 0.93 -3.06
C GLY A 144 -2.08 -0.03 -3.30
N SER A 145 -2.38 -0.29 -4.58
CA SER A 145 -3.40 -1.25 -5.02
C SER A 145 -3.24 -1.55 -6.51
N PRO A 146 -3.65 -2.74 -7.00
CA PRO A 146 -3.79 -3.01 -8.43
C PRO A 146 -4.70 -2.00 -9.13
N ALA A 147 -5.74 -1.47 -8.44
CA ALA A 147 -6.63 -0.45 -8.98
C ALA A 147 -5.88 0.86 -9.32
N GLY A 148 -4.85 1.22 -8.56
CA GLY A 148 -4.00 2.37 -8.86
C GLY A 148 -3.05 2.16 -10.04
N GLN A 149 -2.79 0.91 -10.43
CA GLN A 149 -1.93 0.57 -11.55
C GLN A 149 -2.71 0.45 -12.88
N ARG A 150 -3.94 -0.06 -12.82
CA ARG A 150 -4.71 -0.43 -14.01
C ARG A 150 -6.08 0.23 -14.11
N GLY A 151 -6.54 0.92 -13.06
CA GLY A 151 -7.93 1.35 -12.90
C GLY A 151 -8.83 0.19 -12.48
N ASN A 152 -9.99 0.51 -11.92
CA ASN A 152 -11.04 -0.45 -11.61
C ASN A 152 -12.41 0.20 -11.74
N PHE A 153 -13.40 -0.55 -12.26
CA PHE A 153 -14.74 -0.05 -12.48
C PHE A 153 -15.40 0.39 -11.16
N GLY A 154 -15.97 1.60 -11.14
CA GLY A 154 -16.63 2.14 -9.95
C GLY A 154 -15.69 2.71 -8.88
N GLN A 155 -14.37 2.76 -9.12
CA GLN A 155 -13.36 3.17 -8.14
C GLN A 155 -12.55 4.39 -8.58
N THR A 156 -13.18 5.39 -9.19
CA THR A 156 -12.48 6.60 -9.67
C THR A 156 -11.65 7.27 -8.56
N ASN A 157 -12.25 7.49 -7.39
CA ASN A 157 -11.61 8.09 -6.22
C ASN A 157 -10.46 7.21 -5.68
N TYR A 158 -10.73 5.93 -5.51
CA TYR A 158 -9.75 4.97 -4.97
C TYR A 158 -8.58 4.74 -5.93
N ALA A 159 -8.85 4.52 -7.21
CA ALA A 159 -7.82 4.33 -8.23
C ALA A 159 -6.92 5.58 -8.36
N ALA A 160 -7.52 6.79 -8.35
CA ALA A 160 -6.77 8.04 -8.36
C ALA A 160 -5.86 8.17 -7.13
N ALA A 161 -6.38 7.89 -5.92
CA ALA A 161 -5.59 7.93 -4.70
C ALA A 161 -4.42 6.94 -4.74
N LYS A 162 -4.68 5.68 -5.16
CA LYS A 162 -3.66 4.62 -5.20
C LYS A 162 -2.62 4.82 -6.31
N ALA A 163 -3.00 5.41 -7.44
CA ALA A 163 -2.06 5.84 -8.48
C ALA A 163 -1.16 6.99 -7.99
N GLY A 164 -1.75 7.97 -7.28
CA GLY A 164 -1.02 9.05 -6.63
C GLY A 164 0.00 8.54 -5.59
N ILE A 165 -0.36 7.54 -4.81
CA ILE A 165 0.56 6.89 -3.83
C ILE A 165 1.76 6.26 -4.56
N ALA A 166 1.55 5.56 -5.67
CA ALA A 166 2.64 5.01 -6.47
C ALA A 166 3.55 6.10 -7.07
N ALA A 167 2.97 7.23 -7.49
CA ALA A 167 3.73 8.38 -7.96
C ALA A 167 4.54 9.03 -6.82
N MET A 168 3.95 9.20 -5.63
CA MET A 168 4.65 9.71 -4.44
C MET A 168 5.82 8.82 -4.04
N ALA A 169 5.67 7.49 -4.11
CA ALA A 169 6.77 6.57 -3.80
C ALA A 169 7.99 6.82 -4.72
N ARG A 170 7.78 7.01 -6.01
CA ARG A 170 8.84 7.31 -6.98
C ARG A 170 9.49 8.68 -6.70
N THR A 171 8.68 9.71 -6.48
CA THR A 171 9.18 11.06 -6.23
C THR A 171 9.97 11.14 -4.94
N TRP A 172 9.43 10.64 -3.84
CA TRP A 172 10.07 10.72 -2.52
C TRP A 172 11.31 9.83 -2.40
N SER A 173 11.40 8.75 -3.18
CA SER A 173 12.65 7.95 -3.24
C SER A 173 13.83 8.77 -3.73
N MET A 174 13.62 9.74 -4.64
CA MET A 174 14.64 10.65 -5.12
C MET A 174 14.95 11.76 -4.09
N GLU A 175 13.90 12.34 -3.48
CA GLU A 175 14.02 13.43 -2.51
C GLU A 175 14.70 13.00 -1.19
N LEU A 176 14.45 11.77 -0.76
CA LEU A 176 14.86 11.26 0.55
C LEU A 176 16.10 10.36 0.51
N GLY A 177 16.58 10.02 -0.68
CA GLY A 177 17.74 9.13 -0.84
C GLY A 177 19.02 9.61 -0.13
N ARG A 178 19.29 10.93 -0.13
CA ARG A 178 20.45 11.50 0.58
C ARG A 178 20.36 11.37 2.12
N ALA A 179 19.15 11.20 2.65
CA ALA A 179 18.91 10.95 4.07
C ALA A 179 18.88 9.46 4.42
N ASN A 180 19.22 8.56 3.49
CA ASN A 180 19.12 7.11 3.64
C ASN A 180 17.69 6.62 4.01
N ILE A 181 16.65 7.32 3.56
CA ILE A 181 15.27 6.92 3.73
C ILE A 181 14.79 6.26 2.44
N THR A 182 14.41 4.99 2.52
CA THR A 182 13.81 4.26 1.41
C THR A 182 12.31 4.52 1.34
N VAL A 183 11.76 4.58 0.13
CA VAL A 183 10.32 4.77 -0.08
C VAL A 183 9.83 3.78 -1.13
N ASN A 184 8.89 2.91 -0.76
CA ASN A 184 8.32 1.93 -1.68
C ASN A 184 6.80 1.87 -1.52
N ALA A 185 6.10 1.55 -2.60
CA ALA A 185 4.69 1.20 -2.56
C ALA A 185 4.54 -0.33 -2.58
N ILE A 186 3.73 -0.87 -1.67
CA ILE A 186 3.31 -2.27 -1.71
C ILE A 186 1.90 -2.35 -2.30
N VAL A 187 1.65 -3.36 -3.11
CA VAL A 187 0.39 -3.58 -3.84
C VAL A 187 -0.18 -4.93 -3.39
N PRO A 188 -0.84 -4.97 -2.20
CA PRO A 188 -1.30 -6.21 -1.62
C PRO A 188 -2.55 -6.74 -2.32
N VAL A 189 -2.68 -8.08 -2.36
CA VAL A 189 -3.89 -8.79 -2.77
C VAL A 189 -4.24 -9.81 -1.69
N ALA A 190 -5.27 -9.53 -0.88
CA ALA A 190 -5.64 -10.37 0.25
C ALA A 190 -7.15 -10.40 0.48
N ALA A 191 -7.61 -11.46 1.13
CA ALA A 191 -8.95 -11.55 1.69
C ALA A 191 -9.07 -10.58 2.87
N THR A 192 -9.86 -9.53 2.70
CA THR A 192 -10.14 -8.51 3.71
C THR A 192 -11.63 -8.18 3.67
N ALA A 193 -12.12 -7.42 4.63
CA ALA A 193 -13.50 -6.92 4.59
C ALA A 193 -13.84 -6.17 3.27
N MET A 194 -12.85 -5.61 2.58
CA MET A 194 -13.02 -4.98 1.27
C MET A 194 -13.26 -6.00 0.15
N THR A 195 -12.55 -7.14 0.16
CA THR A 195 -12.67 -8.17 -0.87
C THR A 195 -13.85 -9.12 -0.62
N GLU A 196 -14.35 -9.20 0.60
CA GLU A 196 -15.57 -9.97 0.96
C GLU A 196 -16.82 -9.49 0.23
N THR A 197 -16.82 -8.24 -0.22
CA THR A 197 -17.93 -7.67 -1.00
C THR A 197 -17.97 -8.17 -2.46
N ILE A 198 -16.93 -8.89 -2.91
CA ILE A 198 -16.84 -9.41 -4.29
C ILE A 198 -17.39 -10.84 -4.33
N PRO A 199 -18.58 -11.08 -4.94
CA PRO A 199 -19.25 -12.39 -4.89
C PRO A 199 -18.40 -13.55 -5.41
N ALA A 200 -17.55 -13.31 -6.41
CA ALA A 200 -16.68 -14.33 -7.00
C ALA A 200 -15.63 -14.90 -6.00
N PHE A 201 -15.28 -14.16 -4.97
CA PHE A 201 -14.32 -14.61 -3.96
C PHE A 201 -14.98 -15.22 -2.71
N ALA A 202 -16.28 -15.07 -2.53
CA ALA A 202 -16.98 -15.54 -1.33
C ALA A 202 -16.73 -17.03 -0.99
N PRO A 203 -16.81 -18.00 -1.93
CA PRO A 203 -16.52 -19.41 -1.64
C PRO A 203 -15.08 -19.64 -1.17
N TYR A 204 -14.13 -18.91 -1.74
CA TYR A 204 -12.71 -19.06 -1.41
C TYR A 204 -12.35 -18.41 -0.06
N ILE A 205 -13.02 -17.31 0.29
CA ILE A 205 -12.87 -16.69 1.62
C ILE A 205 -13.42 -17.61 2.70
N GLU A 206 -14.54 -18.29 2.43
CA GLU A 206 -15.11 -19.30 3.34
C GLU A 206 -14.16 -20.50 3.49
N ALA A 207 -13.64 -21.03 2.38
CA ALA A 207 -12.64 -22.10 2.39
C ALA A 207 -11.41 -21.72 3.25
N MET A 208 -10.90 -20.50 3.08
CA MET A 208 -9.77 -20.00 3.91
C MET A 208 -10.12 -19.96 5.40
N ARG A 209 -11.33 -19.53 5.78
CA ARG A 209 -11.80 -19.52 7.17
C ARG A 209 -11.88 -20.92 7.77
N ASN A 210 -12.17 -21.90 6.94
CA ASN A 210 -12.23 -23.32 7.33
C ASN A 210 -10.84 -24.00 7.31
N GLY A 211 -9.77 -23.29 6.96
CA GLY A 211 -8.42 -23.85 6.84
C GLY A 211 -8.20 -24.69 5.59
N GLU A 212 -9.07 -24.56 4.60
CA GLU A 212 -8.96 -25.29 3.33
C GLU A 212 -7.97 -24.59 2.40
N PRO A 213 -7.17 -25.34 1.62
CA PRO A 213 -6.20 -24.75 0.71
C PRO A 213 -6.90 -24.09 -0.48
N LEU A 214 -6.40 -22.91 -0.85
CA LEU A 214 -6.86 -22.24 -2.08
C LEU A 214 -6.20 -22.86 -3.32
N PRO A 215 -6.91 -22.87 -4.47
CA PRO A 215 -6.32 -23.28 -5.74
C PRO A 215 -5.10 -22.46 -6.15
N ASP A 216 -4.14 -23.10 -6.83
CA ASP A 216 -2.91 -22.45 -7.33
C ASP A 216 -3.18 -21.24 -8.22
N VAL A 217 -4.27 -21.26 -9.01
CA VAL A 217 -4.67 -20.12 -9.84
C VAL A 217 -4.95 -18.87 -9.01
N LEU A 218 -5.47 -19.01 -7.79
CA LEU A 218 -5.68 -17.88 -6.87
C LEU A 218 -4.39 -17.53 -6.15
N ARG A 219 -3.72 -18.49 -5.52
CA ARG A 219 -2.51 -18.21 -4.72
C ARG A 219 -1.35 -17.71 -5.58
N LYS A 220 -1.04 -18.39 -6.68
CA LYS A 220 0.09 -18.06 -7.57
C LYS A 220 -0.32 -17.14 -8.72
N GLY A 221 -1.47 -17.37 -9.35
CA GLY A 221 -1.96 -16.58 -10.48
C GLY A 221 -2.35 -15.17 -10.04
N GLU A 222 -3.37 -15.06 -9.21
CA GLU A 222 -3.90 -13.78 -8.74
C GLU A 222 -3.12 -13.19 -7.54
N GLY A 223 -2.37 -14.03 -6.82
CA GLY A 223 -1.72 -13.64 -5.57
C GLY A 223 -2.74 -13.44 -4.44
N PHE A 224 -3.88 -14.14 -4.50
CA PHE A 224 -4.93 -14.02 -3.48
C PHE A 224 -4.63 -14.94 -2.30
N GLY A 225 -4.67 -14.38 -1.09
CA GLY A 225 -4.38 -15.10 0.14
C GLY A 225 -4.88 -14.36 1.37
N THR A 226 -4.28 -14.65 2.51
CA THR A 226 -4.58 -13.97 3.79
C THR A 226 -3.85 -12.62 3.90
N PRO A 227 -4.23 -11.74 4.84
CA PRO A 227 -3.44 -10.56 5.17
C PRO A 227 -2.00 -10.89 5.58
N GLU A 228 -1.78 -12.03 6.24
CA GLU A 228 -0.48 -12.51 6.68
C GLU A 228 0.43 -12.88 5.50
N ASP A 229 -0.12 -13.41 4.40
CA ASP A 229 0.62 -13.65 3.15
C ASP A 229 1.25 -12.36 2.58
N CYS A 230 0.60 -11.21 2.82
CA CYS A 230 1.11 -9.90 2.40
C CYS A 230 2.12 -9.30 3.39
N ALA A 231 2.11 -9.76 4.64
CA ALA A 231 2.82 -9.09 5.73
C ALA A 231 4.34 -9.26 5.66
N ALA A 232 4.85 -10.34 5.08
CA ALA A 232 6.28 -10.63 5.01
C ALA A 232 7.11 -9.54 4.28
N LEU A 233 6.50 -8.83 3.34
CA LEU A 233 7.18 -7.77 2.57
C LEU A 233 7.52 -6.56 3.45
N VAL A 234 6.73 -6.27 4.49
CA VAL A 234 6.89 -5.07 5.31
C VAL A 234 8.17 -5.10 6.16
N PRO A 235 8.44 -6.13 7.00
CA PRO A 235 9.71 -6.21 7.71
C PRO A 235 10.92 -6.37 6.76
N PHE A 236 10.77 -7.02 5.62
CA PHE A 236 11.82 -7.06 4.60
C PHE A 236 12.20 -5.66 4.13
N LEU A 237 11.22 -4.85 3.68
CA LEU A 237 11.46 -3.47 3.20
C LEU A 237 11.96 -2.53 4.31
N ALA A 238 11.64 -2.83 5.56
CA ALA A 238 12.14 -2.08 6.72
C ALA A 238 13.58 -2.45 7.13
N SER A 239 14.10 -3.56 6.64
CA SER A 239 15.38 -4.12 7.08
C SER A 239 16.59 -3.62 6.29
N ALA A 240 17.77 -3.92 6.80
CA ALA A 240 19.04 -3.66 6.12
C ALA A 240 19.14 -4.41 4.77
N ALA A 241 18.48 -5.56 4.61
CA ALA A 241 18.50 -6.36 3.40
C ALA A 241 17.85 -5.64 2.19
N ALA A 242 16.96 -4.67 2.44
CA ALA A 242 16.24 -3.92 1.42
C ALA A 242 16.76 -2.48 1.22
N ARG A 243 17.93 -2.12 1.73
CA ARG A 243 18.46 -0.74 1.64
C ARG A 243 18.64 -0.20 0.24
N THR A 244 18.79 -1.06 -0.76
CA THR A 244 18.87 -0.68 -2.18
C THR A 244 17.53 -0.69 -2.87
N VAL A 245 16.45 -1.16 -2.20
CA VAL A 245 15.10 -1.21 -2.75
C VAL A 245 14.39 0.10 -2.40
N THR A 246 14.25 0.97 -3.38
CA THR A 246 13.55 2.27 -3.21
C THR A 246 12.88 2.69 -4.52
N GLY A 247 11.78 3.45 -4.43
CA GLY A 247 11.01 3.91 -5.57
C GLY A 247 10.16 2.84 -6.26
N GLN A 248 10.06 1.63 -5.70
CA GLN A 248 9.42 0.49 -6.32
C GLN A 248 7.94 0.37 -5.96
N CYS A 249 7.17 -0.26 -6.87
CA CYS A 249 5.83 -0.75 -6.62
C CYS A 249 5.86 -2.27 -6.64
N ILE A 250 5.63 -2.92 -5.47
CA ILE A 250 5.82 -4.36 -5.30
C ILE A 250 4.50 -5.02 -4.95
N GLY A 251 4.03 -5.91 -5.82
CA GLY A 251 2.85 -6.75 -5.60
C GLY A 251 3.17 -7.91 -4.68
N ILE A 252 2.26 -8.19 -3.75
CA ILE A 252 2.38 -9.34 -2.84
C ILE A 252 1.01 -9.86 -2.43
N GLY A 253 0.92 -11.17 -2.29
CA GLY A 253 -0.23 -11.89 -1.75
C GLY A 253 -0.24 -13.35 -2.18
N GLY A 254 -0.89 -14.20 -1.39
CA GLY A 254 -0.81 -15.65 -1.59
C GLY A 254 0.64 -16.12 -1.69
N ASP A 255 0.96 -16.82 -2.77
CA ASP A 255 2.32 -17.34 -3.05
C ASP A 255 3.07 -16.47 -4.07
N LYS A 256 2.61 -15.23 -4.32
CA LYS A 256 3.10 -14.37 -5.39
C LYS A 256 3.78 -13.11 -4.86
N VAL A 257 4.96 -12.83 -5.41
CA VAL A 257 5.61 -11.51 -5.35
C VAL A 257 5.84 -11.04 -6.77
N ALA A 258 5.54 -9.78 -7.07
CA ALA A 258 5.67 -9.22 -8.40
C ALA A 258 6.20 -7.78 -8.34
N LEU A 259 6.99 -7.39 -9.32
CA LEU A 259 7.41 -6.01 -9.52
C LEU A 259 6.55 -5.37 -10.61
N TRP A 260 5.88 -4.25 -10.28
CA TRP A 260 5.18 -3.43 -11.27
C TRP A 260 6.17 -2.55 -12.00
N SER A 261 6.04 -2.45 -13.32
CA SER A 261 6.86 -1.54 -14.13
C SER A 261 6.59 -0.09 -13.76
N HIS A 262 7.60 0.76 -13.90
CA HIS A 262 7.38 2.20 -13.93
C HIS A 262 6.71 2.60 -15.24
N PRO A 263 5.85 3.64 -15.24
CA PRO A 263 5.34 4.20 -16.48
C PRO A 263 6.48 4.64 -17.40
N GLN A 264 6.40 4.26 -18.66
CA GLN A 264 7.36 4.65 -19.73
C GLN A 264 6.62 4.75 -21.05
N GLU A 265 7.19 5.50 -22.00
CA GLU A 265 6.74 5.47 -23.37
C GLU A 265 7.07 4.11 -23.99
N ILE A 266 6.06 3.41 -24.52
CA ILE A 266 6.21 2.07 -25.10
C ILE A 266 6.20 2.11 -26.62
N SER A 267 5.72 3.21 -27.22
CA SER A 267 5.69 3.43 -28.65
C SER A 267 5.81 4.92 -28.93
N THR A 268 6.55 5.30 -29.96
CA THR A 268 6.78 6.70 -30.32
C THR A 268 6.72 6.86 -31.85
N ALA A 269 6.12 7.95 -32.31
CA ALA A 269 6.10 8.34 -33.71
C ALA A 269 6.58 9.79 -33.87
N TYR A 270 7.15 10.10 -35.03
CA TYR A 270 7.71 11.43 -35.33
C TYR A 270 7.11 11.99 -36.61
N ALA A 271 6.96 13.32 -36.68
CA ALA A 271 6.60 14.04 -37.88
C ALA A 271 7.45 15.32 -37.99
N ASP A 272 8.14 15.47 -39.11
CA ASP A 272 8.95 16.67 -39.42
C ASP A 272 8.02 17.88 -39.54
N GLY A 273 8.32 18.93 -38.75
CA GLY A 273 7.50 20.14 -38.73
C GLY A 273 6.27 20.05 -37.79
N GLY A 274 6.07 18.91 -37.09
CA GLY A 274 4.98 18.70 -36.13
C GLY A 274 3.77 18.00 -36.73
N TRP A 275 2.82 17.66 -35.86
CA TRP A 275 1.59 16.95 -36.19
C TRP A 275 0.44 17.91 -36.47
N THR A 276 -0.35 17.65 -37.53
CA THR A 276 -1.71 18.18 -37.67
C THR A 276 -2.72 17.09 -37.29
N PRO A 277 -4.01 17.44 -37.02
CA PRO A 277 -5.03 16.43 -36.78
C PRO A 277 -5.13 15.38 -37.90
N ASP A 278 -5.02 15.81 -39.15
CA ASP A 278 -5.12 14.92 -40.32
C ASP A 278 -3.91 13.99 -40.42
N THR A 279 -2.67 14.52 -40.34
CA THR A 279 -1.46 13.69 -40.40
C THR A 279 -1.36 12.75 -39.24
N LEU A 280 -1.86 13.13 -38.04
CA LEU A 280 -1.94 12.25 -36.89
C LEU A 280 -2.96 11.12 -37.09
N ALA A 281 -4.14 11.43 -37.65
CA ALA A 281 -5.18 10.44 -37.95
C ALA A 281 -4.67 9.39 -38.97
N ASP A 282 -3.97 9.85 -40.01
CA ASP A 282 -3.40 8.96 -41.03
C ASP A 282 -2.29 8.03 -40.47
N ALA A 283 -1.41 8.57 -39.63
CA ALA A 283 -0.31 7.82 -39.06
C ALA A 283 -0.70 6.92 -37.88
N TRP A 284 -1.79 7.24 -37.17
CA TRP A 284 -2.18 6.58 -35.90
C TRP A 284 -2.27 5.06 -35.98
N PRO A 285 -2.98 4.45 -36.96
CA PRO A 285 -3.19 3.00 -36.98
C PRO A 285 -1.89 2.18 -37.14
N ALA A 286 -0.88 2.75 -37.81
CA ALA A 286 0.40 2.10 -38.10
C ALA A 286 1.52 2.51 -37.14
N SER A 287 1.22 3.36 -36.15
CA SER A 287 2.18 3.87 -35.16
C SER A 287 1.70 3.59 -33.74
N VAL A 288 1.63 4.61 -32.89
CA VAL A 288 1.24 4.48 -31.47
C VAL A 288 -0.12 3.83 -31.28
N GLY A 289 -1.05 3.98 -32.22
CA GLY A 289 -2.35 3.34 -32.18
C GLY A 289 -2.34 1.81 -32.29
N ALA A 290 -1.26 1.22 -32.80
CA ALA A 290 -1.07 -0.24 -32.86
C ALA A 290 -0.76 -0.86 -31.49
N GLU A 291 -0.30 -0.06 -30.53
CA GLU A 291 0.20 -0.49 -29.20
C GLU A 291 -0.74 -0.07 -28.05
N LEU A 292 -2.03 0.08 -28.34
CA LEU A 292 -3.01 0.47 -27.31
C LEU A 292 -3.09 -0.56 -26.19
N GLN A 293 -2.98 -0.08 -24.94
CA GLN A 293 -3.01 -0.92 -23.76
C GLN A 293 -4.43 -1.12 -23.23
N THR A 294 -4.67 -2.31 -22.69
CA THR A 294 -5.92 -2.61 -21.97
C THR A 294 -5.91 -2.00 -20.58
N VAL A 295 -7.08 -1.65 -20.08
CA VAL A 295 -7.29 -1.12 -18.72
C VAL A 295 -8.09 -2.10 -17.86
N GLY A 296 -8.14 -1.83 -16.56
CA GLY A 296 -8.87 -2.63 -15.59
C GLY A 296 -8.08 -3.80 -15.03
N ILE A 297 -8.54 -4.30 -13.90
CA ILE A 297 -8.02 -5.52 -13.29
C ILE A 297 -8.70 -6.69 -14.02
N PRO A 298 -7.95 -7.62 -14.64
CA PRO A 298 -8.54 -8.77 -15.29
C PRO A 298 -9.40 -9.58 -14.30
N ALA A 299 -10.54 -10.08 -14.75
CA ALA A 299 -11.31 -11.02 -13.96
C ALA A 299 -10.48 -12.30 -13.73
N PRO A 300 -10.44 -12.84 -12.50
CA PRO A 300 -9.70 -14.06 -12.22
C PRO A 300 -10.26 -15.22 -13.06
N LYS A 301 -9.37 -16.02 -13.64
CA LYS A 301 -9.74 -17.26 -14.33
C LYS A 301 -9.97 -18.34 -13.28
N LEU A 302 -11.13 -18.28 -12.64
CA LEU A 302 -11.50 -19.25 -11.61
C LEU A 302 -11.77 -20.63 -12.25
N PRO A 303 -11.46 -21.75 -11.54
CA PRO A 303 -11.89 -23.07 -11.96
C PRO A 303 -13.43 -23.10 -12.07
N GLU A 304 -13.94 -23.81 -13.06
CA GLU A 304 -15.37 -24.12 -13.10
C GLU A 304 -15.74 -24.92 -11.84
N ALA A 305 -16.82 -24.50 -11.17
CA ALA A 305 -17.29 -25.07 -9.92
C ALA A 305 -17.86 -26.49 -10.13
#